data_4e7525e3b98282985630859bcdca7d45
#
_entry.id   4e7525e3b98282985630859bcdca7d45
#
_cell.length_a   1.000
_cell.length_b   1.000
_cell.length_c   1.000
_cell.angle_alpha   90.00
_cell.angle_beta   90.00
_cell.angle_gamma   90.00
#
_symmetry.space_group_name_H-M   'P 1'
#
loop_
_entity.id
_entity.type
_entity.pdbx_description
1 polymer ?
#
loop_
_entity_poly.entity_id
_entity_poly.type
_entity_poly.pdbx_seq_one_letter_code
_entity_poly.pdbx_strand_id
1 'polypeptide(L)'
;MKHIVIFRTSGSYIDYNTYNCQELGLSKALVKKGYKVSLIMAGPESKQLNYDSDGKYVDIYYLTYKSVNQSLCVFDGWKQLLDRLKPDVIQIHEFGMYMSYKVSEWAKRHGTKCVLVQGNYNTTQKPVLKQLEYLFNSTFGKKVLSNVSGIGCKTKAAAEYVARYCDKSTMLTPVGLDESKFEGCSLDSDFRKRYSLEGKKVLLYIGKMEQRRNPMFLLDLMKKLPNEYALVLIGDGPLLEQVKERVKTERKPNVLVLGKMKQEELPAIYSASDLFLLASNYEIFGMVIMESMYFGTPVISTSTAGADTLIDNSTGRVIEVLDFGSWKQQIEEICSNRPVLYQMKVDCKITIRDKYVWDKASEQFETLYQA
;
A
#
# COMPACT_ATOMS: atom_id res chain seq x y z
N MET A 1 -3.65 7.45 29.80
CA MET A 1 -3.83 7.17 28.35
C MET A 1 -2.45 7.09 27.74
N LYS A 2 -2.09 5.96 27.12
CA LYS A 2 -0.76 5.76 26.52
C LYS A 2 -0.63 6.65 25.28
N HIS A 3 0.48 7.41 25.17
CA HIS A 3 0.73 8.32 24.07
C HIS A 3 1.68 7.67 23.03
N ILE A 4 1.19 7.48 21.82
CA ILE A 4 1.93 6.90 20.70
C ILE A 4 2.28 8.02 19.72
N VAL A 5 3.56 8.14 19.39
CA VAL A 5 4.02 8.99 18.31
C VAL A 5 4.35 8.11 17.10
N ILE A 6 3.65 8.32 15.99
CA ILE A 6 3.98 7.72 14.70
C ILE A 6 4.83 8.71 13.93
N PHE A 7 6.11 8.42 13.77
CA PHE A 7 7.05 9.27 13.07
C PHE A 7 7.38 8.69 11.69
N ARG A 8 6.81 9.28 10.65
CA ARG A 8 7.16 8.94 9.28
C ARG A 8 8.52 9.55 8.93
N THR A 9 9.58 8.75 9.00
CA THR A 9 10.99 9.18 8.93
C THR A 9 11.51 9.45 7.53
N SER A 10 10.70 9.33 6.49
CA SER A 10 11.04 9.61 5.09
C SER A 10 10.92 11.11 4.78
N GLY A 11 11.92 11.67 4.10
CA GLY A 11 11.94 13.05 3.59
C GLY A 11 11.07 13.22 2.34
N SER A 12 9.82 12.76 2.37
CA SER A 12 8.84 12.97 1.31
C SER A 12 7.53 13.47 1.90
N TYR A 13 7.05 14.58 1.35
CA TYR A 13 5.75 15.13 1.73
C TYR A 13 4.62 14.19 1.31
N ILE A 14 3.68 13.97 2.22
CA ILE A 14 2.37 13.39 1.94
C ILE A 14 1.33 14.30 2.58
N ASP A 15 0.36 14.73 1.80
CA ASP A 15 -0.83 15.35 2.33
C ASP A 15 -1.66 14.28 3.05
N TYR A 16 -2.01 14.52 4.32
CA TYR A 16 -2.80 13.59 5.13
C TYR A 16 -4.20 13.34 4.54
N ASN A 17 -4.73 14.29 3.76
CA ASN A 17 -6.00 14.12 3.04
C ASN A 17 -5.90 13.16 1.85
N THR A 18 -4.68 12.80 1.42
CA THR A 18 -4.55 11.86 0.33
C THR A 18 -4.95 10.46 0.78
N TYR A 19 -5.58 9.75 -0.12
CA TYR A 19 -6.04 8.39 0.08
C TYR A 19 -4.98 7.43 0.65
N ASN A 20 -3.71 7.66 0.33
CA ASN A 20 -2.62 6.74 0.67
C ASN A 20 -1.90 7.05 1.99
N CYS A 21 -2.42 7.95 2.83
CA CYS A 21 -1.81 8.19 4.15
C CYS A 21 -2.15 7.04 5.12
N GLN A 22 -1.39 5.95 5.03
CA GLN A 22 -1.58 4.75 5.86
C GLN A 22 -1.40 5.06 7.35
N GLU A 23 -0.49 5.97 7.66
CA GLU A 23 -0.20 6.40 9.03
C GLU A 23 -1.42 7.07 9.69
N LEU A 24 -2.20 7.83 8.92
CA LEU A 24 -3.45 8.41 9.43
C LEU A 24 -4.51 7.33 9.66
N GLY A 25 -4.64 6.35 8.76
CA GLY A 25 -5.57 5.24 8.93
C GLY A 25 -5.30 4.44 10.21
N LEU A 26 -4.03 4.11 10.48
CA LEU A 26 -3.61 3.49 11.74
C LEU A 26 -3.90 4.40 12.94
N SER A 27 -3.60 5.70 12.83
CA SER A 27 -3.83 6.66 13.90
C SER A 27 -5.31 6.74 14.30
N LYS A 28 -6.21 6.77 13.30
CA LYS A 28 -7.68 6.74 13.52
C LYS A 28 -8.11 5.50 14.30
N ALA A 29 -7.63 4.31 13.91
CA ALA A 29 -7.95 3.07 14.60
C ALA A 29 -7.43 3.06 16.06
N LEU A 30 -6.22 3.57 16.29
CA LEU A 30 -5.64 3.64 17.64
C LEU A 30 -6.36 4.64 18.56
N VAL A 31 -6.78 5.81 18.06
CA VAL A 31 -7.55 6.76 18.90
C VAL A 31 -8.94 6.21 19.25
N LYS A 32 -9.58 5.45 18.34
CA LYS A 32 -10.83 4.72 18.64
C LYS A 32 -10.63 3.73 19.79
N LYS A 33 -9.47 3.09 19.89
CA LYS A 33 -9.08 2.15 20.95
C LYS A 33 -8.59 2.83 22.25
N GLY A 34 -8.60 4.15 22.31
CA GLY A 34 -8.30 4.92 23.53
C GLY A 34 -6.84 5.33 23.69
N TYR A 35 -6.03 5.27 22.64
CA TYR A 35 -4.68 5.84 22.66
C TYR A 35 -4.71 7.34 22.34
N LYS A 36 -3.76 8.10 22.91
CA LYS A 36 -3.40 9.40 22.37
C LYS A 36 -2.41 9.18 21.23
N VAL A 37 -2.66 9.79 20.07
CA VAL A 37 -1.80 9.59 18.88
C VAL A 37 -1.34 10.93 18.34
N SER A 38 -0.04 11.05 18.10
CA SER A 38 0.56 12.15 17.36
C SER A 38 1.29 11.61 16.13
N LEU A 39 0.98 12.15 14.96
CA LEU A 39 1.57 11.80 13.68
C LEU A 39 2.56 12.87 13.27
N ILE A 40 3.84 12.52 13.06
CA ILE A 40 4.89 13.44 12.61
C ILE A 40 5.30 13.08 11.18
N MET A 41 5.25 14.07 10.28
CA MET A 41 5.52 13.90 8.85
C MET A 41 6.35 15.07 8.29
N ALA A 42 7.02 14.82 7.15
CA ALA A 42 7.67 15.86 6.36
C ALA A 42 6.64 16.79 5.74
N GLY A 43 6.86 18.09 5.79
CA GLY A 43 5.99 19.10 5.17
C GLY A 43 6.74 20.26 4.55
N PRO A 44 6.09 21.01 3.65
CA PRO A 44 6.68 22.22 3.06
C PRO A 44 6.81 23.37 4.07
N GLU A 45 6.00 23.32 5.13
CA GLU A 45 6.00 24.24 6.26
C GLU A 45 5.79 23.48 7.56
N SER A 46 6.30 24.02 8.67
CA SER A 46 6.03 23.45 10.00
C SER A 46 4.68 23.92 10.49
N LYS A 47 3.75 22.96 10.68
CA LYS A 47 2.41 23.24 11.17
C LYS A 47 1.86 22.10 12.00
N GLN A 48 0.95 22.45 12.91
CA GLN A 48 0.17 21.50 13.68
C GLN A 48 -1.28 21.56 13.23
N LEU A 49 -1.88 20.39 13.06
CA LEU A 49 -3.28 20.20 12.72
C LEU A 49 -3.88 19.16 13.65
N ASN A 50 -5.18 19.26 13.91
CA ASN A 50 -5.93 18.23 14.64
C ASN A 50 -6.92 17.60 13.67
N TYR A 51 -6.80 16.29 13.48
CA TYR A 51 -7.76 15.53 12.69
C TYR A 51 -8.82 14.95 13.62
N ASP A 52 -10.09 15.31 13.41
CA ASP A 52 -11.21 14.75 14.15
C ASP A 52 -11.59 13.37 13.56
N SER A 53 -11.68 12.38 14.43
CA SER A 53 -12.19 11.05 14.13
C SER A 53 -13.28 10.70 15.14
N ASP A 54 -14.50 11.07 14.85
CA ASP A 54 -15.68 10.82 15.70
C ASP A 54 -15.52 11.36 17.14
N GLY A 55 -15.09 12.61 17.27
CA GLY A 55 -14.85 13.28 18.57
C GLY A 55 -13.56 12.86 19.26
N LYS A 56 -12.70 12.08 18.60
CA LYS A 56 -11.35 11.76 19.05
C LYS A 56 -10.34 12.34 18.10
N TYR A 57 -9.25 12.88 18.60
CA TYR A 57 -8.32 13.67 17.81
C TYR A 57 -6.99 12.96 17.60
N VAL A 58 -6.50 13.05 16.35
CA VAL A 58 -5.11 12.77 15.97
C VAL A 58 -4.39 14.08 15.81
N ASP A 59 -3.34 14.31 16.60
CA ASP A 59 -2.47 15.47 16.41
C ASP A 59 -1.52 15.22 15.25
N ILE A 60 -1.57 16.05 14.21
CA ILE A 60 -0.71 15.93 13.03
C ILE A 60 0.29 17.08 13.05
N TYR A 61 1.58 16.73 13.01
CA TYR A 61 2.69 17.68 12.95
C TYR A 61 3.42 17.52 11.62
N TYR A 62 3.36 18.54 10.79
CA TYR A 62 4.28 18.68 9.67
C TYR A 62 5.52 19.43 10.13
N LEU A 63 6.68 18.94 9.73
CA LEU A 63 7.97 19.60 9.98
C LEU A 63 8.67 19.85 8.66
N THR A 64 9.26 21.03 8.53
CA THR A 64 10.20 21.32 7.46
C THR A 64 11.42 20.42 7.59
N TYR A 65 12.10 20.17 6.49
CA TYR A 65 13.24 19.25 6.47
C TYR A 65 14.26 19.64 5.39
N LYS A 66 15.51 19.26 5.65
CA LYS A 66 16.60 19.32 4.67
C LYS A 66 16.88 17.90 4.19
N SER A 67 16.98 17.69 2.89
CA SER A 67 17.23 16.37 2.34
C SER A 67 18.20 16.38 1.17
N VAL A 68 19.00 15.33 1.08
CA VAL A 68 19.74 14.94 -0.13
C VAL A 68 18.87 14.02 -0.99
N ASN A 69 18.12 13.14 -0.35
CA ASN A 69 17.12 12.26 -0.93
C ASN A 69 16.13 11.82 0.16
N GLN A 70 15.15 10.97 -0.18
CA GLN A 70 14.13 10.52 0.77
C GLN A 70 14.69 9.81 2.01
N SER A 71 15.82 9.10 1.89
CA SER A 71 16.42 8.33 2.99
C SER A 71 17.39 9.18 3.83
N LEU A 72 18.03 10.16 3.21
CA LEU A 72 19.00 11.07 3.86
C LEU A 72 18.35 12.45 4.05
N CYS A 73 17.54 12.57 5.08
CA CYS A 73 16.83 13.80 5.46
C CYS A 73 17.00 14.07 6.96
N VAL A 74 16.83 15.32 7.35
CA VAL A 74 16.77 15.78 8.75
C VAL A 74 15.62 16.77 8.88
N PHE A 75 14.75 16.51 9.84
CA PHE A 75 13.59 17.36 10.12
C PHE A 75 13.97 18.48 11.09
N ASP A 76 13.46 19.67 10.86
CA ASP A 76 13.71 20.81 11.74
C ASP A 76 12.87 20.69 13.02
N GLY A 77 13.44 20.98 14.18
CA GLY A 77 12.72 21.03 15.47
C GLY A 77 12.19 19.69 15.99
N TRP A 78 12.52 18.55 15.38
CA TRP A 78 11.98 17.25 15.76
C TRP A 78 12.30 16.83 17.21
N LYS A 79 13.49 17.19 17.74
CA LYS A 79 13.87 16.86 19.11
C LYS A 79 13.00 17.61 20.12
N GLN A 80 12.92 18.94 19.95
CA GLN A 80 12.09 19.81 20.80
C GLN A 80 10.63 19.36 20.77
N LEU A 81 10.15 18.88 19.62
CA LEU A 81 8.79 18.34 19.51
C LEU A 81 8.65 17.04 20.33
N LEU A 82 9.58 16.08 20.21
CA LEU A 82 9.54 14.84 21.00
C LEU A 82 9.69 15.10 22.50
N ASP A 83 10.58 16.03 22.90
CA ASP A 83 10.76 16.45 24.30
C ASP A 83 9.47 17.05 24.89
N ARG A 84 8.70 17.80 24.08
CA ARG A 84 7.38 18.36 24.45
C ARG A 84 6.29 17.30 24.51
N LEU A 85 6.24 16.39 23.53
CA LEU A 85 5.20 15.37 23.42
C LEU A 85 5.33 14.28 24.49
N LYS A 86 6.54 13.96 24.94
CA LYS A 86 6.88 12.92 25.92
C LYS A 86 6.13 11.61 25.64
N PRO A 87 6.37 10.97 24.46
CA PRO A 87 5.66 9.77 24.08
C PRO A 87 6.03 8.57 24.95
N ASP A 88 5.06 7.69 25.20
CA ASP A 88 5.30 6.37 25.81
C ASP A 88 5.91 5.41 24.78
N VAL A 89 5.50 5.54 23.50
CA VAL A 89 5.99 4.73 22.38
C VAL A 89 6.21 5.61 21.17
N ILE A 90 7.35 5.42 20.49
CA ILE A 90 7.61 5.99 19.17
C ILE A 90 7.64 4.86 18.15
N GLN A 91 6.80 4.95 17.13
CA GLN A 91 6.87 4.12 15.94
C GLN A 91 7.65 4.87 14.87
N ILE A 92 8.71 4.26 14.37
CA ILE A 92 9.49 4.74 13.22
C ILE A 92 9.27 3.82 12.01
N HIS A 93 9.54 4.34 10.83
CA HIS A 93 9.37 3.61 9.57
C HIS A 93 10.71 3.45 8.85
N GLU A 94 10.96 2.22 8.35
CA GLU A 94 12.12 1.88 7.52
C GLU A 94 13.47 2.06 8.25
N PHE A 95 14.17 0.97 8.54
CA PHE A 95 15.47 1.05 9.25
C PHE A 95 16.58 1.69 8.39
N GLY A 96 16.42 1.68 7.07
CA GLY A 96 17.33 2.32 6.12
C GLY A 96 17.19 3.85 5.98
N MET A 97 16.51 4.53 6.92
CA MET A 97 16.35 5.98 6.92
C MET A 97 17.26 6.63 7.96
N TYR A 98 17.94 7.71 7.60
CA TYR A 98 18.79 8.43 8.54
C TYR A 98 18.01 8.99 9.73
N MET A 99 16.77 9.46 9.50
CA MET A 99 15.93 9.92 10.60
C MET A 99 15.52 8.78 11.53
N SER A 100 15.31 7.56 11.03
CA SER A 100 15.05 6.39 11.89
C SER A 100 16.23 6.15 12.86
N TYR A 101 17.46 6.29 12.36
CA TYR A 101 18.63 6.23 13.22
C TYR A 101 18.63 7.35 14.27
N LYS A 102 18.40 8.60 13.87
CA LYS A 102 18.40 9.74 14.81
C LYS A 102 17.32 9.61 15.88
N VAL A 103 16.10 9.20 15.50
CA VAL A 103 14.97 9.06 16.42
C VAL A 103 15.17 7.86 17.36
N SER A 104 15.66 6.72 16.86
CA SER A 104 15.96 5.55 17.71
C SER A 104 17.05 5.83 18.74
N GLU A 105 18.09 6.61 18.37
CA GLU A 105 19.12 7.08 19.31
C GLU A 105 18.56 8.03 20.38
N TRP A 106 17.65 8.94 19.97
CA TRP A 106 16.97 9.81 20.93
C TRP A 106 16.12 8.99 21.90
N ALA A 107 15.31 8.07 21.39
CA ALA A 107 14.43 7.21 22.19
C ALA A 107 15.23 6.39 23.23
N LYS A 108 16.37 5.80 22.80
CA LYS A 108 17.26 5.05 23.69
C LYS A 108 17.80 5.92 24.83
N ARG A 109 18.25 7.16 24.54
CA ARG A 109 18.79 8.09 25.54
C ARG A 109 17.74 8.56 26.55
N HIS A 110 16.46 8.63 26.15
CA HIS A 110 15.37 9.09 26.99
C HIS A 110 14.58 7.95 27.65
N GLY A 111 14.99 6.69 27.45
CA GLY A 111 14.27 5.53 27.96
C GLY A 111 12.87 5.35 27.35
N THR A 112 12.61 6.00 26.20
CA THR A 112 11.33 5.90 25.49
C THR A 112 11.32 4.64 24.64
N LYS A 113 10.23 3.88 24.71
CA LYS A 113 10.04 2.70 23.87
C LYS A 113 10.00 3.09 22.38
N CYS A 114 10.82 2.42 21.57
CA CYS A 114 10.87 2.66 20.12
C CYS A 114 10.60 1.35 19.38
N VAL A 115 9.67 1.38 18.43
CA VAL A 115 9.37 0.24 17.55
C VAL A 115 9.55 0.62 16.10
N LEU A 116 9.89 -0.35 15.27
CA LEU A 116 10.09 -0.18 13.83
C LEU A 116 8.96 -0.83 13.05
N VAL A 117 8.48 -0.15 12.02
CA VAL A 117 7.61 -0.75 10.98
C VAL A 117 8.35 -0.73 9.65
N GLN A 118 8.64 -1.92 9.13
CA GLN A 118 9.36 -2.13 7.88
C GLN A 118 8.39 -2.53 6.76
N GLY A 119 8.42 -1.81 5.65
CA GLY A 119 7.64 -2.13 4.46
C GLY A 119 8.52 -2.49 3.27
N ASN A 120 9.62 -1.75 3.06
CA ASN A 120 10.52 -2.01 1.97
C ASN A 120 11.21 -3.37 2.13
N TYR A 121 11.28 -4.13 1.04
CA TYR A 121 11.86 -5.48 1.02
C TYR A 121 12.93 -5.65 -0.07
N ASN A 122 13.22 -4.58 -0.82
CA ASN A 122 14.15 -4.65 -1.93
C ASN A 122 15.16 -3.50 -1.88
N THR A 123 16.34 -3.76 -2.42
CA THR A 123 17.41 -2.77 -2.58
C THR A 123 17.34 -2.14 -3.97
N THR A 124 17.94 -0.96 -4.12
CA THR A 124 18.08 -0.35 -5.45
C THR A 124 18.80 -1.29 -6.43
N GLN A 125 18.36 -1.29 -7.69
CA GLN A 125 18.99 -2.10 -8.74
C GLN A 125 20.25 -1.45 -9.33
N LYS A 126 20.53 -0.18 -9.01
CA LYS A 126 21.73 0.53 -9.48
C LYS A 126 22.95 0.08 -8.69
N PRO A 127 24.00 -0.51 -9.30
CA PRO A 127 25.09 -1.17 -8.57
C PRO A 127 25.77 -0.30 -7.50
N VAL A 128 26.14 0.93 -7.84
CA VAL A 128 26.81 1.86 -6.91
C VAL A 128 25.89 2.22 -5.74
N LEU A 129 24.62 2.54 -6.01
CA LEU A 129 23.67 2.87 -4.96
C LEU A 129 23.34 1.67 -4.08
N LYS A 130 23.35 0.47 -4.63
CA LYS A 130 23.17 -0.79 -3.88
C LYS A 130 24.29 -0.99 -2.85
N GLN A 131 25.54 -0.72 -3.22
CA GLN A 131 26.67 -0.80 -2.29
C GLN A 131 26.58 0.24 -1.18
N LEU A 132 26.21 1.48 -1.52
CA LEU A 132 26.02 2.55 -0.54
C LEU A 132 24.87 2.24 0.42
N GLU A 133 23.77 1.72 -0.10
CA GLU A 133 22.62 1.27 0.71
C GLU A 133 23.03 0.13 1.64
N TYR A 134 23.77 -0.85 1.15
CA TYR A 134 24.29 -1.95 1.97
C TYR A 134 25.19 -1.45 3.10
N LEU A 135 26.12 -0.55 2.80
CA LEU A 135 27.01 0.06 3.80
C LEU A 135 26.20 0.84 4.85
N PHE A 136 25.24 1.64 4.40
CA PHE A 136 24.36 2.39 5.32
C PHE A 136 23.55 1.45 6.21
N ASN A 137 22.93 0.42 5.64
CA ASN A 137 22.13 -0.54 6.40
C ASN A 137 22.98 -1.37 7.36
N SER A 138 24.21 -1.71 6.98
CA SER A 138 25.16 -2.46 7.82
C SER A 138 25.74 -1.64 8.97
N THR A 139 25.63 -0.30 8.92
CA THR A 139 26.11 0.61 9.96
C THR A 139 24.95 1.26 10.71
N PHE A 140 24.35 2.29 10.15
CA PHE A 140 23.24 3.01 10.78
C PHE A 140 21.97 2.15 10.92
N GLY A 141 21.65 1.35 9.90
CA GLY A 141 20.50 0.45 9.93
C GLY A 141 20.60 -0.59 11.06
N LYS A 142 21.77 -1.23 11.22
CA LYS A 142 21.99 -2.15 12.36
C LYS A 142 21.84 -1.48 13.71
N LYS A 143 22.24 -0.22 13.85
CA LYS A 143 22.01 0.55 15.09
C LYS A 143 20.53 0.79 15.34
N VAL A 144 19.74 1.14 14.30
CA VAL A 144 18.27 1.23 14.41
C VAL A 144 17.71 -0.08 14.93
N LEU A 145 18.05 -1.20 14.26
CA LEU A 145 17.56 -2.53 14.61
C LEU A 145 17.96 -2.95 16.04
N SER A 146 19.13 -2.54 16.52
CA SER A 146 19.56 -2.80 17.92
C SER A 146 18.79 -1.94 18.93
N ASN A 147 18.44 -0.70 18.58
CA ASN A 147 17.82 0.25 19.50
C ASN A 147 16.30 0.04 19.67
N VAL A 148 15.63 -0.58 18.69
CA VAL A 148 14.17 -0.80 18.78
C VAL A 148 13.83 -2.01 19.64
N SER A 149 12.74 -1.93 20.38
CA SER A 149 12.24 -3.02 21.23
C SER A 149 11.45 -4.07 20.45
N GLY A 150 10.80 -3.68 19.36
CA GLY A 150 10.00 -4.55 18.50
C GLY A 150 10.10 -4.17 17.02
N ILE A 151 9.94 -5.15 16.14
CA ILE A 151 10.01 -4.97 14.69
C ILE A 151 8.74 -5.55 14.08
N GLY A 152 7.91 -4.67 13.53
CA GLY A 152 6.77 -5.02 12.69
C GLY A 152 7.17 -4.99 11.22
N CYS A 153 6.73 -5.97 10.45
CA CYS A 153 6.96 -6.05 9.02
C CYS A 153 5.63 -6.11 8.28
N LYS A 154 5.46 -5.30 7.24
CA LYS A 154 4.20 -5.27 6.47
C LYS A 154 3.93 -6.58 5.73
N THR A 155 5.00 -7.29 5.34
CA THR A 155 4.95 -8.53 4.57
C THR A 155 6.05 -9.49 5.02
N LYS A 156 5.94 -10.76 4.63
CA LYS A 156 6.99 -11.76 4.84
C LYS A 156 8.31 -11.36 4.16
N ALA A 157 8.24 -10.84 2.94
CA ALA A 157 9.42 -10.36 2.23
C ALA A 157 10.15 -9.21 2.96
N ALA A 158 9.41 -8.33 3.64
CA ALA A 158 10.00 -7.29 4.48
C ALA A 158 10.68 -7.89 5.74
N ALA A 159 10.12 -8.96 6.31
CA ALA A 159 10.74 -9.69 7.42
C ALA A 159 12.04 -10.38 7.00
N GLU A 160 12.05 -11.03 5.84
CA GLU A 160 13.24 -11.65 5.25
C GLU A 160 14.32 -10.61 4.92
N TYR A 161 13.91 -9.40 4.51
CA TYR A 161 14.84 -8.30 4.28
C TYR A 161 15.50 -7.84 5.59
N VAL A 162 14.75 -7.69 6.67
CA VAL A 162 15.27 -7.35 8.01
C VAL A 162 16.23 -8.43 8.52
N ALA A 163 15.89 -9.70 8.34
CA ALA A 163 16.70 -10.85 8.77
C ALA A 163 18.12 -10.88 8.19
N ARG A 164 18.37 -10.19 7.08
CA ARG A 164 19.74 -10.02 6.52
C ARG A 164 20.64 -9.15 7.40
N TYR A 165 20.08 -8.39 8.32
CA TYR A 165 20.81 -7.38 9.12
C TYR A 165 20.71 -7.61 10.63
N CYS A 166 19.75 -8.38 11.13
CA CYS A 166 19.63 -8.76 12.55
C CYS A 166 18.84 -10.06 12.75
N ASP A 167 19.09 -10.71 13.89
CA ASP A 167 18.44 -11.97 14.29
C ASP A 167 17.21 -11.74 15.20
N LYS A 168 16.78 -10.50 15.40
CA LYS A 168 15.57 -10.20 16.19
C LYS A 168 14.34 -10.78 15.51
N SER A 169 13.45 -11.35 16.32
CA SER A 169 12.14 -11.78 15.85
C SER A 169 11.34 -10.60 15.30
N THR A 170 10.62 -10.85 14.23
CA THR A 170 9.71 -9.88 13.60
C THR A 170 8.28 -10.39 13.68
N MET A 171 7.32 -9.49 13.69
CA MET A 171 5.90 -9.84 13.60
C MET A 171 5.27 -9.16 12.37
N LEU A 172 4.20 -9.75 11.84
CA LEU A 172 3.47 -9.11 10.75
C LEU A 172 2.63 -7.95 11.29
N THR A 173 2.77 -6.79 10.67
CA THR A 173 1.98 -5.58 10.90
C THR A 173 1.45 -5.10 9.56
N PRO A 174 0.39 -5.73 9.03
CA PRO A 174 -0.12 -5.44 7.70
C PRO A 174 -0.69 -4.03 7.62
N VAL A 175 -0.81 -3.51 6.41
CA VAL A 175 -1.53 -2.26 6.16
C VAL A 175 -3.03 -2.53 6.27
N GLY A 176 -3.76 -1.60 6.87
CA GLY A 176 -5.22 -1.64 6.90
C GLY A 176 -5.85 -0.81 5.78
N LEU A 177 -7.03 -1.23 5.34
CA LEU A 177 -7.90 -0.44 4.48
C LEU A 177 -8.74 0.52 5.34
N ASP A 178 -8.82 1.77 4.93
CA ASP A 178 -9.69 2.77 5.58
C ASP A 178 -11.08 2.74 4.93
N GLU A 179 -12.00 2.00 5.53
CA GLU A 179 -13.36 1.81 5.01
C GLU A 179 -14.15 3.12 4.98
N SER A 180 -13.85 4.07 5.88
CA SER A 180 -14.54 5.36 5.93
C SER A 180 -14.42 6.18 4.64
N LYS A 181 -13.42 5.88 3.83
CA LYS A 181 -13.23 6.51 2.51
C LYS A 181 -14.21 6.04 1.44
N PHE A 182 -14.95 4.99 1.72
CA PHE A 182 -15.95 4.42 0.81
C PHE A 182 -17.38 4.60 1.34
N GLU A 183 -17.55 5.21 2.51
CA GLU A 183 -18.86 5.53 3.06
C GLU A 183 -19.60 6.49 2.12
N GLY A 184 -20.87 6.17 1.84
CA GLY A 184 -21.71 6.97 0.92
C GLY A 184 -21.36 6.85 -0.56
N CYS A 185 -20.33 6.07 -0.95
CA CYS A 185 -20.04 5.83 -2.37
C CYS A 185 -21.14 4.94 -2.98
N SER A 186 -21.61 5.35 -4.16
CA SER A 186 -22.56 4.55 -4.91
C SER A 186 -21.90 3.29 -5.48
N LEU A 187 -22.56 2.15 -5.34
CA LEU A 187 -22.24 0.92 -6.07
C LEU A 187 -23.08 0.87 -7.37
N ASP A 188 -23.07 1.96 -8.13
CA ASP A 188 -23.89 2.14 -9.33
C ASP A 188 -23.79 0.94 -10.28
N SER A 189 -24.95 0.30 -10.50
CA SER A 189 -25.07 -0.87 -11.39
C SER A 189 -24.95 -0.50 -12.88
N ASP A 190 -25.01 0.78 -13.24
CA ASP A 190 -25.07 1.24 -14.64
C ASP A 190 -23.69 1.36 -15.31
N PHE A 191 -22.60 1.11 -14.60
CA PHE A 191 -21.23 1.16 -15.17
C PHE A 191 -21.12 0.30 -16.44
N ARG A 192 -21.56 -0.95 -16.40
CA ARG A 192 -21.50 -1.85 -17.56
C ARG A 192 -22.33 -1.33 -18.74
N LYS A 193 -23.50 -0.77 -18.49
CA LYS A 193 -24.37 -0.19 -19.52
C LYS A 193 -23.76 1.07 -20.11
N ARG A 194 -23.27 1.98 -19.27
CA ARG A 194 -22.65 3.24 -19.67
C ARG A 194 -21.49 3.06 -20.64
N TYR A 195 -20.72 2.01 -20.46
CA TYR A 195 -19.52 1.71 -21.25
C TYR A 195 -19.71 0.55 -22.23
N SER A 196 -20.97 0.12 -22.51
CA SER A 196 -21.30 -0.99 -23.42
C SER A 196 -20.56 -2.29 -23.09
N LEU A 197 -20.44 -2.61 -21.79
CA LEU A 197 -19.77 -3.81 -21.26
C LEU A 197 -20.76 -4.93 -20.88
N GLU A 198 -22.04 -4.78 -21.23
CA GLU A 198 -23.06 -5.79 -20.97
C GLU A 198 -22.73 -7.08 -21.73
N GLY A 199 -22.85 -8.22 -21.05
CA GLY A 199 -22.46 -9.52 -21.60
C GLY A 199 -20.96 -9.78 -21.72
N LYS A 200 -20.09 -8.80 -21.42
CA LYS A 200 -18.64 -8.98 -21.43
C LYS A 200 -18.13 -9.50 -20.07
N LYS A 201 -17.02 -10.23 -20.12
CA LYS A 201 -16.17 -10.53 -18.98
C LYS A 201 -15.22 -9.34 -18.77
N VAL A 202 -15.42 -8.58 -17.70
CA VAL A 202 -14.73 -7.31 -17.48
C VAL A 202 -13.47 -7.51 -16.67
N LEU A 203 -12.33 -7.25 -17.29
CA LEU A 203 -11.00 -7.20 -16.66
C LEU A 203 -10.69 -5.76 -16.31
N LEU A 204 -10.23 -5.50 -15.09
CA LEU A 204 -9.98 -4.16 -14.57
C LEU A 204 -8.51 -3.97 -14.22
N TYR A 205 -7.97 -2.83 -14.57
CA TYR A 205 -6.71 -2.30 -14.05
C TYR A 205 -6.94 -0.91 -13.48
N ILE A 206 -6.51 -0.67 -12.26
CA ILE A 206 -6.48 0.66 -11.65
C ILE A 206 -5.07 0.90 -11.10
N GLY A 207 -4.44 1.97 -11.56
CA GLY A 207 -3.11 2.32 -11.09
C GLY A 207 -2.38 3.31 -11.96
N LYS A 208 -1.18 3.69 -11.50
CA LYS A 208 -0.33 4.60 -12.25
C LYS A 208 0.15 3.95 -13.55
N MET A 209 -0.06 4.61 -14.69
CA MET A 209 0.41 4.15 -16.00
C MET A 209 1.92 4.39 -16.13
N GLU A 210 2.72 3.48 -15.59
CA GLU A 210 4.19 3.55 -15.54
C GLU A 210 4.84 2.20 -15.89
N GLN A 211 6.11 2.23 -16.28
CA GLN A 211 6.84 1.03 -16.74
C GLN A 211 6.79 -0.13 -15.73
N ARG A 212 6.95 0.18 -14.43
CA ARG A 212 6.94 -0.81 -13.36
C ARG A 212 5.62 -1.60 -13.25
N ARG A 213 4.50 -1.01 -13.70
CA ARG A 213 3.17 -1.62 -13.64
C ARG A 213 2.74 -2.32 -14.92
N ASN A 214 3.58 -2.32 -15.94
CA ASN A 214 3.42 -3.04 -17.21
C ASN A 214 2.04 -2.92 -17.89
N PRO A 215 1.46 -1.70 -18.06
CA PRO A 215 0.16 -1.58 -18.71
C PRO A 215 0.19 -2.08 -20.17
N MET A 216 1.34 -2.00 -20.84
CA MET A 216 1.51 -2.51 -22.20
C MET A 216 1.37 -4.02 -22.30
N PHE A 217 1.82 -4.77 -21.27
CA PHE A 217 1.61 -6.21 -21.19
C PHE A 217 0.11 -6.56 -21.21
N LEU A 218 -0.71 -5.80 -20.48
CA LEU A 218 -2.16 -6.02 -20.45
C LEU A 218 -2.81 -5.78 -21.80
N LEU A 219 -2.32 -4.80 -22.58
CA LEU A 219 -2.77 -4.59 -23.96
C LEU A 219 -2.42 -5.76 -24.88
N ASP A 220 -1.23 -6.34 -24.74
CA ASP A 220 -0.82 -7.51 -25.54
C ASP A 220 -1.55 -8.79 -25.11
N LEU A 221 -1.82 -8.93 -23.80
CA LEU A 221 -2.63 -10.02 -23.27
C LEU A 221 -4.04 -10.02 -23.89
N MET A 222 -4.66 -8.86 -24.08
CA MET A 222 -5.97 -8.74 -24.74
C MET A 222 -5.99 -9.25 -26.18
N LYS A 223 -4.85 -9.31 -26.88
CA LYS A 223 -4.76 -9.94 -28.22
C LYS A 223 -4.90 -11.46 -28.18
N LYS A 224 -4.69 -12.05 -27.02
CA LYS A 224 -4.73 -13.50 -26.81
C LYS A 224 -6.06 -13.99 -26.22
N LEU A 225 -6.89 -13.06 -25.74
CA LEU A 225 -8.20 -13.36 -25.17
C LEU A 225 -9.31 -13.23 -26.20
N PRO A 226 -10.38 -14.06 -26.10
CA PRO A 226 -11.57 -13.95 -26.94
C PRO A 226 -12.26 -12.58 -26.83
N ASN A 227 -13.08 -12.24 -27.84
CA ASN A 227 -13.78 -10.94 -27.89
C ASN A 227 -14.84 -10.74 -26.78
N GLU A 228 -15.20 -11.76 -26.04
CA GLU A 228 -16.09 -11.67 -24.88
C GLU A 228 -15.43 -10.99 -23.68
N TYR A 229 -14.10 -10.84 -23.68
CA TYR A 229 -13.39 -10.11 -22.65
C TYR A 229 -13.24 -8.64 -23.02
N ALA A 230 -13.40 -7.78 -22.03
CA ALA A 230 -13.13 -6.35 -22.13
C ALA A 230 -12.16 -5.92 -21.04
N LEU A 231 -11.19 -5.04 -21.36
CA LEU A 231 -10.24 -4.48 -20.42
C LEU A 231 -10.56 -3.01 -20.16
N VAL A 232 -10.70 -2.65 -18.89
CA VAL A 232 -10.86 -1.27 -18.44
C VAL A 232 -9.58 -0.83 -17.74
N LEU A 233 -8.95 0.23 -18.25
CA LEU A 233 -7.73 0.82 -17.72
C LEU A 233 -8.02 2.18 -17.10
N ILE A 234 -7.76 2.31 -15.78
CA ILE A 234 -7.98 3.54 -15.03
C ILE A 234 -6.68 4.00 -14.39
N GLY A 235 -6.40 5.27 -14.48
CA GLY A 235 -5.24 5.90 -13.86
C GLY A 235 -4.57 6.91 -14.75
N ASP A 236 -3.48 7.45 -14.23
CA ASP A 236 -2.66 8.49 -14.85
C ASP A 236 -1.19 8.07 -14.81
N GLY A 237 -0.34 8.72 -15.56
CA GLY A 237 1.10 8.44 -15.51
C GLY A 237 1.80 8.62 -16.87
N PRO A 238 3.13 8.48 -16.89
CA PRO A 238 3.95 8.77 -18.08
C PRO A 238 3.63 7.93 -19.32
N LEU A 239 2.99 6.77 -19.13
CA LEU A 239 2.61 5.89 -20.26
C LEU A 239 1.16 6.07 -20.71
N LEU A 240 0.35 6.94 -20.08
CA LEU A 240 -1.07 7.07 -20.40
C LEU A 240 -1.31 7.40 -21.89
N GLU A 241 -0.63 8.40 -22.42
CA GLU A 241 -0.82 8.79 -23.84
C GLU A 241 -0.34 7.71 -24.79
N GLN A 242 0.74 6.99 -24.46
CA GLN A 242 1.19 5.86 -25.26
C GLN A 242 0.19 4.70 -25.25
N VAL A 243 -0.46 4.44 -24.10
CA VAL A 243 -1.53 3.44 -23.97
C VAL A 243 -2.73 3.82 -24.84
N LYS A 244 -3.19 5.07 -24.77
CA LYS A 244 -4.30 5.59 -25.58
C LYS A 244 -4.02 5.49 -27.08
N GLU A 245 -2.85 5.96 -27.51
CA GLU A 245 -2.46 5.93 -28.93
C GLU A 245 -2.41 4.50 -29.45
N ARG A 246 -1.86 3.57 -28.66
CA ARG A 246 -1.81 2.16 -29.05
C ARG A 246 -3.20 1.52 -29.15
N VAL A 247 -4.12 1.80 -28.24
CA VAL A 247 -5.51 1.31 -28.30
C VAL A 247 -6.20 1.84 -29.56
N LYS A 248 -6.02 3.11 -29.90
CA LYS A 248 -6.56 3.75 -31.12
C LYS A 248 -5.98 3.13 -32.39
N THR A 249 -4.66 3.04 -32.48
CA THR A 249 -3.95 2.55 -33.69
C THR A 249 -4.23 1.06 -33.96
N GLU A 250 -4.26 0.25 -32.91
CA GLU A 250 -4.56 -1.19 -33.03
C GLU A 250 -6.08 -1.48 -33.12
N ARG A 251 -6.94 -0.44 -33.11
CA ARG A 251 -8.39 -0.54 -33.21
C ARG A 251 -8.98 -1.60 -32.26
N LYS A 252 -8.65 -1.49 -30.95
CA LYS A 252 -9.10 -2.44 -29.91
C LYS A 252 -10.45 -2.02 -29.32
N PRO A 253 -11.58 -2.47 -29.83
CA PRO A 253 -12.91 -2.04 -29.36
C PRO A 253 -13.25 -2.58 -27.97
N ASN A 254 -12.53 -3.59 -27.50
CA ASN A 254 -12.71 -4.23 -26.20
C ASN A 254 -11.72 -3.71 -25.12
N VAL A 255 -11.03 -2.58 -25.37
CA VAL A 255 -10.16 -1.92 -24.40
C VAL A 255 -10.61 -0.49 -24.19
N LEU A 256 -10.94 -0.15 -22.95
CA LEU A 256 -11.36 1.19 -22.54
C LEU A 256 -10.25 1.84 -21.68
N VAL A 257 -9.83 3.05 -22.04
CA VAL A 257 -8.86 3.83 -21.27
C VAL A 257 -9.56 5.07 -20.72
N LEU A 258 -9.93 5.03 -19.45
CA LEU A 258 -10.77 6.08 -18.83
C LEU A 258 -9.94 7.21 -18.20
N GLY A 259 -8.59 7.05 -18.12
CA GLY A 259 -7.74 8.03 -17.47
C GLY A 259 -7.93 8.04 -15.95
N LYS A 260 -7.57 9.15 -15.30
CA LYS A 260 -7.74 9.30 -13.86
C LYS A 260 -9.21 9.53 -13.52
N MET A 261 -9.72 8.77 -12.56
CA MET A 261 -11.08 8.91 -12.02
C MET A 261 -11.05 9.32 -10.55
N LYS A 262 -12.15 9.85 -10.07
CA LYS A 262 -12.29 10.20 -8.64
C LYS A 262 -12.41 8.95 -7.80
N GLN A 263 -11.94 9.03 -6.55
CA GLN A 263 -11.95 7.90 -5.63
C GLN A 263 -13.37 7.37 -5.37
N GLU A 264 -14.35 8.24 -5.27
CA GLU A 264 -15.75 7.89 -5.04
C GLU A 264 -16.43 7.14 -6.21
N GLU A 265 -15.84 7.16 -7.41
CA GLU A 265 -16.34 6.42 -8.58
C GLU A 265 -15.80 4.99 -8.66
N LEU A 266 -14.65 4.71 -8.02
CA LEU A 266 -13.96 3.43 -8.11
C LEU A 266 -14.73 2.26 -7.50
N PRO A 267 -15.47 2.39 -6.39
CA PRO A 267 -16.27 1.31 -5.80
C PRO A 267 -17.23 0.62 -6.77
N ALA A 268 -17.97 1.41 -7.56
CA ALA A 268 -18.88 0.91 -8.57
C ALA A 268 -18.15 0.10 -9.65
N ILE A 269 -16.97 0.58 -10.06
CA ILE A 269 -16.18 -0.04 -11.12
C ILE A 269 -15.54 -1.35 -10.64
N TYR A 270 -14.98 -1.37 -9.42
CA TYR A 270 -14.52 -2.61 -8.83
C TYR A 270 -15.66 -3.64 -8.77
N SER A 271 -16.81 -3.28 -8.18
CA SER A 271 -17.94 -4.19 -8.02
C SER A 271 -18.51 -4.72 -9.35
N ALA A 272 -18.47 -3.90 -10.41
CA ALA A 272 -18.93 -4.26 -11.74
C ALA A 272 -17.93 -5.11 -12.54
N SER A 273 -16.70 -5.32 -12.04
CA SER A 273 -15.65 -6.07 -12.72
C SER A 273 -15.66 -7.55 -12.33
N ASP A 274 -15.14 -8.39 -13.23
CA ASP A 274 -15.04 -9.84 -12.98
C ASP A 274 -13.68 -10.20 -12.38
N LEU A 275 -12.60 -9.59 -12.86
CA LEU A 275 -11.22 -9.77 -12.35
C LEU A 275 -10.48 -8.45 -12.35
N PHE A 276 -9.61 -8.28 -11.38
CA PHE A 276 -8.62 -7.21 -11.33
C PHE A 276 -7.25 -7.75 -11.73
N LEU A 277 -6.55 -7.05 -12.63
CA LEU A 277 -5.27 -7.45 -13.16
C LEU A 277 -4.16 -6.49 -12.73
N LEU A 278 -3.10 -7.00 -12.09
CA LEU A 278 -1.97 -6.21 -11.64
C LEU A 278 -0.64 -6.83 -12.07
N ALA A 279 -0.11 -6.42 -13.22
CA ALA A 279 1.13 -6.92 -13.79
C ALA A 279 2.39 -6.20 -13.26
N SER A 280 2.41 -5.80 -12.00
CA SER A 280 3.47 -4.98 -11.41
C SER A 280 4.73 -5.78 -11.09
N ASN A 281 5.90 -5.21 -11.37
CA ASN A 281 7.19 -5.80 -10.98
C ASN A 281 7.53 -5.59 -9.49
N TYR A 282 6.84 -4.67 -8.83
CA TYR A 282 7.10 -4.33 -7.44
C TYR A 282 5.89 -3.67 -6.79
N GLU A 283 5.41 -4.24 -5.69
CA GLU A 283 4.42 -3.66 -4.77
C GLU A 283 4.81 -4.00 -3.34
N ILE A 284 4.85 -2.99 -2.46
CA ILE A 284 5.13 -3.22 -1.04
C ILE A 284 3.95 -3.94 -0.39
N PHE A 285 2.73 -3.43 -0.59
CA PHE A 285 1.52 -4.04 -0.05
C PHE A 285 0.38 -4.13 -1.08
N GLY A 286 0.26 -3.12 -1.97
CA GLY A 286 -0.74 -3.15 -3.05
C GLY A 286 -2.14 -2.72 -2.60
N MET A 287 -2.33 -1.44 -2.26
CA MET A 287 -3.64 -0.91 -1.84
C MET A 287 -4.76 -1.22 -2.84
N VAL A 288 -4.47 -1.16 -4.14
CA VAL A 288 -5.44 -1.48 -5.20
C VAL A 288 -5.88 -2.95 -5.19
N ILE A 289 -5.04 -3.87 -4.68
CA ILE A 289 -5.42 -5.28 -4.43
C ILE A 289 -6.47 -5.33 -3.32
N MET A 290 -6.20 -4.64 -2.20
CA MET A 290 -7.13 -4.60 -1.07
C MET A 290 -8.47 -3.98 -1.45
N GLU A 291 -8.45 -2.88 -2.20
CA GLU A 291 -9.65 -2.22 -2.70
C GLU A 291 -10.45 -3.14 -3.60
N SER A 292 -9.79 -3.79 -4.57
CA SER A 292 -10.41 -4.75 -5.46
C SER A 292 -11.11 -5.87 -4.69
N MET A 293 -10.41 -6.49 -3.74
CA MET A 293 -10.94 -7.56 -2.92
C MET A 293 -12.05 -7.08 -1.98
N TYR A 294 -11.93 -5.87 -1.40
CA TYR A 294 -12.97 -5.28 -0.53
C TYR A 294 -14.30 -5.13 -1.25
N PHE A 295 -14.28 -4.75 -2.54
CA PHE A 295 -15.47 -4.67 -3.38
C PHE A 295 -15.84 -6.00 -4.04
N GLY A 296 -15.13 -7.08 -3.74
CA GLY A 296 -15.44 -8.44 -4.20
C GLY A 296 -14.99 -8.70 -5.64
N THR A 297 -13.87 -8.13 -6.06
CA THR A 297 -13.28 -8.43 -7.36
C THR A 297 -12.00 -9.21 -7.16
N PRO A 298 -11.96 -10.51 -7.53
CA PRO A 298 -10.76 -11.35 -7.40
C PRO A 298 -9.60 -10.83 -8.23
N VAL A 299 -8.38 -11.13 -7.81
CA VAL A 299 -7.17 -10.51 -8.33
C VAL A 299 -6.29 -11.55 -9.03
N ILE A 300 -5.79 -11.21 -10.22
CA ILE A 300 -4.63 -11.88 -10.83
C ILE A 300 -3.48 -10.88 -10.82
N SER A 301 -2.39 -11.26 -10.17
CA SER A 301 -1.21 -10.39 -10.03
C SER A 301 0.07 -11.16 -10.29
N THR A 302 1.11 -10.46 -10.73
CA THR A 302 2.48 -10.96 -10.58
C THR A 302 2.85 -11.14 -9.12
N SER A 303 3.77 -12.07 -8.83
CA SER A 303 4.36 -12.23 -7.49
C SER A 303 5.07 -10.93 -7.10
N THR A 304 4.59 -10.35 -6.01
CA THR A 304 5.16 -9.20 -5.30
C THR A 304 4.88 -9.36 -3.82
N ALA A 305 5.62 -8.70 -2.95
CA ALA A 305 5.42 -8.84 -1.51
C ALA A 305 3.95 -8.61 -1.08
N GLY A 306 3.27 -7.64 -1.69
CA GLY A 306 1.86 -7.38 -1.42
C GLY A 306 0.94 -8.46 -1.97
N ALA A 307 1.12 -8.90 -3.22
CA ALA A 307 0.31 -9.94 -3.84
C ALA A 307 0.42 -11.26 -3.07
N ASP A 308 1.65 -11.69 -2.75
CA ASP A 308 1.94 -12.93 -2.01
C ASP A 308 1.39 -12.91 -0.58
N THR A 309 1.14 -11.72 -0.03
CA THR A 309 0.54 -11.55 1.30
C THR A 309 -0.98 -11.55 1.27
N LEU A 310 -1.58 -10.95 0.24
CA LEU A 310 -3.02 -10.68 0.19
C LEU A 310 -3.82 -11.71 -0.58
N ILE A 311 -3.21 -12.37 -1.57
CA ILE A 311 -3.90 -13.23 -2.54
C ILE A 311 -3.59 -14.69 -2.24
N ASP A 312 -4.63 -15.48 -2.16
CA ASP A 312 -4.57 -16.95 -2.16
C ASP A 312 -5.51 -17.54 -3.22
N ASN A 313 -5.59 -18.87 -3.31
CA ASN A 313 -6.42 -19.54 -4.31
C ASN A 313 -7.93 -19.30 -4.14
N SER A 314 -8.38 -18.82 -2.98
CA SER A 314 -9.78 -18.46 -2.74
C SER A 314 -10.11 -17.04 -3.19
N THR A 315 -9.11 -16.18 -3.35
CA THR A 315 -9.27 -14.75 -3.64
C THR A 315 -8.66 -14.31 -4.98
N GLY A 316 -7.90 -15.18 -5.62
CA GLY A 316 -7.26 -14.85 -6.89
C GLY A 316 -6.14 -15.81 -7.29
N ARG A 317 -5.19 -15.29 -8.07
CA ARG A 317 -3.98 -16.02 -8.47
C ARG A 317 -2.77 -15.11 -8.45
N VAL A 318 -1.66 -15.63 -7.97
CA VAL A 318 -0.35 -15.01 -8.08
C VAL A 318 0.45 -15.77 -9.15
N ILE A 319 0.99 -15.04 -10.11
CA ILE A 319 1.74 -15.59 -11.25
C ILE A 319 3.18 -15.09 -11.18
N GLU A 320 4.14 -16.00 -11.12
CA GLU A 320 5.55 -15.63 -10.92
C GLU A 320 6.16 -14.93 -12.14
N VAL A 321 5.71 -15.28 -13.33
CA VAL A 321 6.30 -14.80 -14.58
C VAL A 321 5.27 -14.06 -15.43
N LEU A 322 5.67 -12.94 -16.02
CA LEU A 322 4.86 -12.21 -17.00
C LEU A 322 4.87 -12.93 -18.34
N ASP A 323 4.11 -14.03 -18.45
CA ASP A 323 3.88 -14.72 -19.71
C ASP A 323 2.38 -14.72 -20.06
N PHE A 324 2.10 -14.63 -21.36
CA PHE A 324 0.73 -14.56 -21.85
C PHE A 324 -0.05 -15.87 -21.68
N GLY A 325 0.63 -17.01 -21.70
CA GLY A 325 0.01 -18.33 -21.59
C GLY A 325 -0.60 -18.54 -20.22
N SER A 326 0.20 -18.40 -19.16
CA SER A 326 -0.24 -18.54 -17.78
C SER A 326 -1.33 -17.53 -17.42
N TRP A 327 -1.17 -16.25 -17.81
CA TRP A 327 -2.17 -15.22 -17.55
C TRP A 327 -3.51 -15.52 -18.23
N LYS A 328 -3.46 -15.87 -19.53
CA LYS A 328 -4.66 -16.26 -20.29
C LYS A 328 -5.36 -17.45 -19.62
N GLN A 329 -4.60 -18.52 -19.33
CA GLN A 329 -5.14 -19.71 -18.70
C GLN A 329 -5.89 -19.40 -17.40
N GLN A 330 -5.26 -18.64 -16.48
CA GLN A 330 -5.88 -18.31 -15.20
C GLN A 330 -7.12 -17.41 -15.34
N ILE A 331 -7.10 -16.46 -16.28
CA ILE A 331 -8.26 -15.61 -16.59
C ILE A 331 -9.41 -16.47 -17.13
N GLU A 332 -9.16 -17.34 -18.09
CA GLU A 332 -10.19 -18.19 -18.69
C GLU A 332 -10.73 -19.21 -17.70
N GLU A 333 -9.87 -19.83 -16.86
CA GLU A 333 -10.27 -20.78 -15.82
C GLU A 333 -11.25 -20.14 -14.82
N ILE A 334 -10.92 -18.96 -14.28
CA ILE A 334 -11.78 -18.29 -13.30
C ILE A 334 -13.05 -17.75 -13.96
N CYS A 335 -12.94 -17.06 -15.10
CA CYS A 335 -14.09 -16.40 -15.73
C CYS A 335 -15.06 -17.35 -16.44
N SER A 336 -14.67 -18.56 -16.79
CA SER A 336 -15.57 -19.56 -17.38
C SER A 336 -16.36 -20.36 -16.34
N ASN A 337 -15.90 -20.37 -15.09
CA ASN A 337 -16.55 -21.07 -13.99
C ASN A 337 -17.30 -20.08 -13.08
N ARG A 338 -18.56 -19.77 -13.42
CA ARG A 338 -19.37 -18.82 -12.66
C ARG A 338 -19.50 -19.12 -11.16
N PRO A 339 -19.74 -20.37 -10.71
CA PRO A 339 -19.77 -20.71 -9.29
C PRO A 339 -18.44 -20.37 -8.59
N VAL A 340 -17.31 -20.72 -9.18
CA VAL A 340 -15.98 -20.42 -8.62
C VAL A 340 -15.76 -18.91 -8.53
N LEU A 341 -16.03 -18.17 -9.61
CA LEU A 341 -15.91 -16.71 -9.62
C LEU A 341 -16.79 -16.06 -8.55
N TYR A 342 -18.03 -16.53 -8.39
CA TYR A 342 -18.93 -16.02 -7.35
C TYR A 342 -18.39 -16.28 -5.95
N GLN A 343 -17.90 -17.48 -5.67
CA GLN A 343 -17.31 -17.80 -4.37
C GLN A 343 -16.07 -16.94 -4.11
N MET A 344 -15.18 -16.80 -5.09
CA MET A 344 -14.02 -15.92 -4.96
C MET A 344 -14.41 -14.47 -4.63
N LYS A 345 -15.47 -13.96 -5.24
CA LYS A 345 -16.01 -12.62 -4.94
C LYS A 345 -16.45 -12.48 -3.47
N VAL A 346 -17.03 -13.51 -2.91
CA VAL A 346 -17.43 -13.55 -1.49
C VAL A 346 -16.20 -13.64 -0.60
N ASP A 347 -15.26 -14.54 -0.91
CA ASP A 347 -14.07 -14.78 -0.11
C ASP A 347 -13.14 -13.55 -0.07
N CYS A 348 -13.05 -12.80 -1.17
CA CYS A 348 -12.35 -11.51 -1.22
C CYS A 348 -12.87 -10.54 -0.16
N LYS A 349 -14.20 -10.34 -0.10
CA LYS A 349 -14.81 -9.43 0.88
C LYS A 349 -14.56 -9.87 2.31
N ILE A 350 -14.71 -11.16 2.59
CA ILE A 350 -14.48 -11.75 3.91
C ILE A 350 -13.01 -11.54 4.31
N THR A 351 -12.08 -11.90 3.44
CA THR A 351 -10.64 -11.81 3.73
C THR A 351 -10.22 -10.39 4.10
N ILE A 352 -10.68 -9.37 3.35
CA ILE A 352 -10.29 -7.99 3.67
C ILE A 352 -10.94 -7.50 4.95
N ARG A 353 -12.24 -7.76 5.15
CA ARG A 353 -12.95 -7.29 6.35
C ARG A 353 -12.46 -7.94 7.63
N ASP A 354 -12.10 -9.21 7.57
CA ASP A 354 -11.69 -9.97 8.76
C ASP A 354 -10.21 -9.73 9.13
N LYS A 355 -9.35 -9.33 8.17
CA LYS A 355 -7.90 -9.28 8.39
C LYS A 355 -7.27 -7.91 8.12
N TYR A 356 -7.79 -7.16 7.15
CA TYR A 356 -7.06 -6.04 6.53
C TYR A 356 -7.79 -4.70 6.56
N VAL A 357 -8.88 -4.54 7.32
CA VAL A 357 -9.39 -3.21 7.70
C VAL A 357 -8.61 -2.68 8.90
N TRP A 358 -8.49 -1.35 9.05
CA TRP A 358 -7.66 -0.78 10.12
C TRP A 358 -8.10 -1.22 11.52
N ASP A 359 -9.39 -1.43 11.76
CA ASP A 359 -9.87 -1.91 13.06
C ASP A 359 -9.27 -3.28 13.42
N LYS A 360 -9.03 -4.16 12.42
CA LYS A 360 -8.40 -5.46 12.60
C LYS A 360 -6.88 -5.39 12.54
N ALA A 361 -6.32 -4.73 11.51
CA ALA A 361 -4.89 -4.62 11.33
C ALA A 361 -4.21 -3.93 12.53
N SER A 362 -4.88 -2.95 13.19
CA SER A 362 -4.34 -2.24 14.35
C SER A 362 -4.08 -3.13 15.58
N GLU A 363 -4.73 -4.30 15.70
CA GLU A 363 -4.51 -5.26 16.78
C GLU A 363 -3.05 -5.77 16.79
N GLN A 364 -2.46 -5.96 15.62
CA GLN A 364 -1.07 -6.35 15.48
C GLN A 364 -0.11 -5.25 15.93
N PHE A 365 -0.46 -3.99 15.68
CA PHE A 365 0.32 -2.85 16.16
C PHE A 365 0.22 -2.69 17.68
N GLU A 366 -0.93 -2.94 18.29
CA GLU A 366 -1.05 -2.95 19.76
C GLU A 366 -0.10 -3.99 20.37
N THR A 367 -0.04 -5.20 19.79
CA THR A 367 0.91 -6.24 20.21
C THR A 367 2.35 -5.77 20.05
N LEU A 368 2.70 -5.12 18.91
CA LEU A 368 4.03 -4.54 18.69
C LEU A 368 4.38 -3.48 19.74
N TYR A 369 3.42 -2.66 20.18
CA TYR A 369 3.65 -1.64 21.21
C TYR A 369 3.76 -2.21 22.62
N GLN A 370 3.40 -3.46 22.83
CA GLN A 370 3.58 -4.17 24.10
C GLN A 370 4.91 -4.91 24.15
N ALA A 371 5.41 -5.40 23.03
CA ALA A 371 6.72 -6.04 22.91
C ALA A 371 7.86 -5.09 23.29
#